data_3e3f4452cc6d70d5ac2733eba1e22024
#
_entry.id   3e3f4452cc6d70d5ac2733eba1e22024
#
_cell.length_a   1.000
_cell.length_b   1.000
_cell.length_c   1.000
_cell.angle_alpha   90.00
_cell.angle_beta   90.00
_cell.angle_gamma   90.00
#
_symmetry.space_group_name_H-M   'P 1'
#
loop_
_entity.id
_entity.type
_entity.pdbx_description
1 polymer ?
#
loop_
_entity_poly.entity_id
_entity_poly.type
_entity_poly.pdbx_seq_one_letter_code
_entity_poly.pdbx_strand_id
1 'polypeptide(L)'
;MDYLSYSHDHTLVALSLVLAVVSGFTGFTLTQNLSAKTILQRKISVSMAAVALGGGIWSMHFVAMLGLSLPVSVFYDAAITLASALIAILVVAVALMILHFFVRTSFTIVLAGCIVGAGILLMHYIGMAGLQLCKPVYSVQGLVLSCSVAFFSCGVAFWVAYKERNNRNIFLATICFGIAVVSVHFLAILNTKFVEVSAMTEFGPLISNETLAVIVVISSFIILCLFLWVSSTFLSPHVTNVKSVGDGKRPDAGNNSGPQHIPCERDGAKVFIALRDVLAIRADGHYSQVYTEKEKYFCVWPITEVDRRLENFGFIKVHRSYIVNSARVDRFERLKDKGYCVFGTPMAPRIPVSRSKLKAAQEAIITTPGTIGAK
;
A
#
# COMPACT_ATOMS: atom_id res chain seq x y z
N MET A 1 34.56 -32.85 -7.55
CA MET A 1 34.07 -32.03 -6.45
C MET A 1 32.89 -32.78 -5.87
N ASP A 2 33.02 -33.20 -4.62
CA ASP A 2 31.96 -33.90 -3.94
C ASP A 2 30.95 -32.85 -3.42
N TYR A 3 29.68 -33.03 -3.77
CA TYR A 3 28.62 -32.16 -3.30
C TYR A 3 28.10 -32.63 -1.95
N LEU A 4 27.90 -31.69 -1.03
CA LEU A 4 27.38 -31.98 0.29
C LEU A 4 25.85 -32.25 0.19
N SER A 5 25.40 -33.33 0.84
CA SER A 5 23.96 -33.55 1.09
C SER A 5 23.49 -32.61 2.17
N TYR A 6 22.23 -32.16 2.08
CA TYR A 6 21.64 -31.28 3.09
C TYR A 6 20.22 -31.73 3.44
N SER A 7 19.78 -31.35 4.61
CA SER A 7 18.41 -31.50 5.09
C SER A 7 17.93 -30.21 5.75
N HIS A 8 16.63 -30.11 6.03
CA HIS A 8 16.04 -28.95 6.70
C HIS A 8 15.32 -29.40 7.97
N ASP A 9 15.47 -28.61 9.02
CA ASP A 9 14.66 -28.69 10.22
C ASP A 9 13.23 -28.21 9.90
N HIS A 10 12.25 -29.12 10.06
CA HIS A 10 10.85 -28.83 9.73
C HIS A 10 10.24 -27.77 10.63
N THR A 11 10.72 -27.61 11.87
CA THR A 11 10.25 -26.60 12.82
C THR A 11 10.65 -25.21 12.36
N LEU A 12 11.92 -25.03 11.97
CA LEU A 12 12.43 -23.75 11.48
C LEU A 12 11.83 -23.41 10.10
N VAL A 13 11.59 -24.40 9.26
CA VAL A 13 10.83 -24.19 7.99
C VAL A 13 9.42 -23.69 8.28
N ALA A 14 8.69 -24.30 9.21
CA ALA A 14 7.35 -23.87 9.58
C ALA A 14 7.36 -22.43 10.17
N LEU A 15 8.30 -22.12 11.05
CA LEU A 15 8.47 -20.79 11.63
C LEU A 15 8.79 -19.74 10.57
N SER A 16 9.63 -20.07 9.59
CA SER A 16 9.97 -19.16 8.49
C SER A 16 8.72 -18.83 7.64
N LEU A 17 7.84 -19.81 7.37
CA LEU A 17 6.56 -19.56 6.69
C LEU A 17 5.65 -18.63 7.50
N VAL A 18 5.52 -18.86 8.82
CA VAL A 18 4.72 -18.00 9.70
C VAL A 18 5.25 -16.56 9.67
N LEU A 19 6.56 -16.37 9.74
CA LEU A 19 7.19 -15.05 9.63
C LEU A 19 6.86 -14.35 8.30
N ALA A 20 6.93 -15.07 7.18
CA ALA A 20 6.57 -14.53 5.87
C ALA A 20 5.11 -14.06 5.81
N VAL A 21 4.18 -14.85 6.36
CA VAL A 21 2.75 -14.50 6.38
C VAL A 21 2.48 -13.33 7.32
N VAL A 22 3.01 -13.34 8.55
CA VAL A 22 2.79 -12.27 9.54
C VAL A 22 3.39 -10.95 9.05
N SER A 23 4.57 -10.98 8.46
CA SER A 23 5.21 -9.79 7.88
C SER A 23 4.43 -9.24 6.68
N GLY A 24 3.93 -10.11 5.81
CA GLY A 24 3.06 -9.76 4.69
C GLY A 24 1.78 -9.07 5.17
N PHE A 25 1.11 -9.66 6.16
CA PHE A 25 -0.09 -9.08 6.77
C PHE A 25 0.18 -7.71 7.37
N THR A 26 1.24 -7.59 8.16
CA THR A 26 1.64 -6.33 8.79
C THR A 26 1.93 -5.25 7.73
N GLY A 27 2.74 -5.57 6.74
CA GLY A 27 3.13 -4.61 5.71
C GLY A 27 1.96 -4.12 4.84
N PHE A 28 1.08 -5.04 4.39
CA PHE A 28 -0.09 -4.65 3.61
C PHE A 28 -1.11 -3.87 4.44
N THR A 29 -1.29 -4.20 5.73
CA THR A 29 -2.17 -3.46 6.64
C THR A 29 -1.64 -2.05 6.92
N LEU A 30 -0.34 -1.87 7.14
CA LEU A 30 0.31 -0.57 7.33
C LEU A 30 0.08 0.38 6.15
N THR A 31 0.01 -0.16 4.93
CA THR A 31 -0.24 0.62 3.72
C THR A 31 -1.72 0.81 3.40
N GLN A 32 -2.64 0.33 4.24
CA GLN A 32 -4.08 0.51 4.06
C GLN A 32 -4.51 1.95 4.40
N ASN A 33 -5.50 2.47 3.67
CA ASN A 33 -6.11 3.79 3.91
C ASN A 33 -5.11 4.96 3.97
N LEU A 34 -3.98 4.88 3.24
CA LEU A 34 -2.96 5.93 3.24
C LEU A 34 -3.45 7.27 2.67
N SER A 35 -4.48 7.27 1.81
CA SER A 35 -5.11 8.49 1.31
C SER A 35 -5.82 9.29 2.41
N ALA A 36 -6.20 8.64 3.51
CA ALA A 36 -6.82 9.27 4.68
C ALA A 36 -5.82 9.82 5.70
N LYS A 37 -4.55 9.52 5.53
CA LYS A 37 -3.49 9.90 6.46
C LYS A 37 -2.84 11.22 6.03
N THR A 38 -2.36 12.00 7.00
CA THR A 38 -1.52 13.17 6.73
C THR A 38 -0.24 12.76 5.98
N ILE A 39 0.44 13.71 5.34
CA ILE A 39 1.68 13.44 4.60
C ILE A 39 2.73 12.76 5.49
N LEU A 40 2.88 13.24 6.74
CA LEU A 40 3.83 12.66 7.70
C LEU A 40 3.43 11.22 8.09
N GLN A 41 2.16 11.00 8.47
CA GLN A 41 1.64 9.67 8.79
C GLN A 41 1.78 8.70 7.61
N ARG A 42 1.56 9.18 6.39
CA ARG A 42 1.73 8.39 5.16
C ARG A 42 3.18 7.98 4.95
N LYS A 43 4.13 8.91 5.12
CA LYS A 43 5.58 8.60 5.03
C LYS A 43 5.98 7.58 6.10
N ILE A 44 5.58 7.78 7.35
CA ILE A 44 5.85 6.84 8.45
C ILE A 44 5.25 5.46 8.15
N SER A 45 3.99 5.39 7.74
CA SER A 45 3.33 4.11 7.40
C SER A 45 4.04 3.36 6.28
N VAL A 46 4.50 4.05 5.23
CA VAL A 46 5.22 3.45 4.11
C VAL A 46 6.60 2.96 4.56
N SER A 47 7.31 3.73 5.39
CA SER A 47 8.61 3.33 5.94
C SER A 47 8.48 2.10 6.85
N MET A 48 7.49 2.09 7.75
CA MET A 48 7.21 0.92 8.60
C MET A 48 6.82 -0.31 7.77
N ALA A 49 6.03 -0.13 6.71
CA ALA A 49 5.66 -1.22 5.81
C ALA A 49 6.87 -1.78 5.04
N ALA A 50 7.81 -0.92 4.64
CA ALA A 50 9.05 -1.34 4.01
C ALA A 50 9.92 -2.20 4.96
N VAL A 51 10.03 -1.79 6.23
CA VAL A 51 10.73 -2.58 7.25
C VAL A 51 10.00 -3.88 7.55
N ALA A 52 8.66 -3.87 7.65
CA ALA A 52 7.86 -5.07 7.90
C ALA A 52 7.99 -6.10 6.77
N LEU A 53 7.80 -5.68 5.52
CA LEU A 53 7.89 -6.58 4.36
C LEU A 53 9.34 -6.99 4.08
N GLY A 54 10.26 -6.03 3.98
CA GLY A 54 11.67 -6.30 3.67
C GLY A 54 12.38 -7.07 4.78
N GLY A 55 12.18 -6.65 6.04
CA GLY A 55 12.69 -7.36 7.20
C GLY A 55 12.07 -8.76 7.33
N GLY A 56 10.79 -8.90 7.02
CA GLY A 56 10.11 -10.20 6.99
C GLY A 56 10.64 -11.15 5.92
N ILE A 57 10.92 -10.65 4.70
CA ILE A 57 11.57 -11.43 3.63
C ILE A 57 12.92 -11.95 4.12
N TRP A 58 13.73 -11.06 4.71
CA TRP A 58 15.03 -11.44 5.25
C TRP A 58 14.92 -12.40 6.43
N SER A 59 14.04 -12.16 7.40
CA SER A 59 13.85 -13.02 8.57
C SER A 59 13.39 -14.42 8.16
N MET A 60 12.46 -14.53 7.19
CA MET A 60 12.05 -15.82 6.64
C MET A 60 13.23 -16.57 6.03
N HIS A 61 13.99 -15.90 5.16
CA HIS A 61 15.17 -16.49 4.52
C HIS A 61 16.19 -16.95 5.56
N PHE A 62 16.52 -16.07 6.51
CA PHE A 62 17.56 -16.36 7.51
C PHE A 62 17.16 -17.49 8.46
N VAL A 63 15.91 -17.54 8.95
CA VAL A 63 15.40 -18.62 9.79
C VAL A 63 15.37 -19.94 9.02
N ALA A 64 14.97 -19.93 7.74
CA ALA A 64 15.02 -21.12 6.89
C ALA A 64 16.47 -21.62 6.69
N MET A 65 17.43 -20.69 6.51
CA MET A 65 18.86 -21.02 6.39
C MET A 65 19.48 -21.54 7.70
N LEU A 66 19.04 -21.04 8.85
CA LEU A 66 19.44 -21.59 10.16
C LEU A 66 18.91 -23.02 10.37
N GLY A 67 17.81 -23.37 9.71
CA GLY A 67 17.29 -24.73 9.65
C GLY A 67 17.99 -25.64 8.65
N LEU A 68 18.92 -25.12 7.81
CA LEU A 68 19.67 -25.93 6.86
C LEU A 68 20.77 -26.71 7.59
N SER A 69 20.66 -28.04 7.57
CA SER A 69 21.64 -28.95 8.16
C SER A 69 22.56 -29.50 7.07
N LEU A 70 23.84 -29.21 7.20
CA LEU A 70 24.92 -29.71 6.34
C LEU A 70 25.84 -30.62 7.18
N PRO A 71 26.58 -31.56 6.57
CA PRO A 71 27.51 -32.42 7.30
C PRO A 71 28.77 -31.67 7.81
N VAL A 72 28.82 -30.37 7.57
CA VAL A 72 29.88 -29.46 8.04
C VAL A 72 29.27 -28.33 8.86
N SER A 73 30.01 -27.82 9.87
CA SER A 73 29.57 -26.66 10.65
C SER A 73 29.52 -25.44 9.77
N VAL A 74 28.35 -24.76 9.68
CA VAL A 74 28.15 -23.55 8.86
C VAL A 74 27.96 -22.36 9.76
N PHE A 75 28.59 -21.26 9.41
CA PHE A 75 28.48 -19.97 10.08
C PHE A 75 28.11 -18.91 9.09
N TYR A 76 27.60 -17.78 9.59
CA TYR A 76 27.14 -16.67 8.77
C TYR A 76 27.97 -15.43 9.04
N ASP A 77 28.48 -14.80 7.99
CA ASP A 77 29.14 -13.51 8.09
C ASP A 77 28.11 -12.44 8.48
N ALA A 78 28.37 -11.78 9.62
CA ALA A 78 27.43 -10.82 10.18
C ALA A 78 27.25 -9.57 9.29
N ALA A 79 28.32 -9.11 8.63
CA ALA A 79 28.26 -7.93 7.78
C ALA A 79 27.47 -8.20 6.50
N ILE A 80 27.71 -9.34 5.85
CA ILE A 80 26.98 -9.76 4.64
C ILE A 80 25.51 -10.03 4.98
N THR A 81 25.25 -10.67 6.12
CA THR A 81 23.89 -10.94 6.62
C THR A 81 23.12 -9.64 6.86
N LEU A 82 23.74 -8.65 7.52
CA LEU A 82 23.13 -7.34 7.74
C LEU A 82 22.93 -6.59 6.41
N ALA A 83 23.91 -6.62 5.52
CA ALA A 83 23.80 -6.00 4.20
C ALA A 83 22.63 -6.59 3.40
N SER A 84 22.43 -7.92 3.43
CA SER A 84 21.28 -8.57 2.77
C SER A 84 19.94 -8.09 3.32
N ALA A 85 19.82 -7.90 4.64
CA ALA A 85 18.63 -7.37 5.30
C ALA A 85 18.33 -5.92 4.85
N LEU A 86 19.34 -5.06 4.86
CA LEU A 86 19.21 -3.67 4.45
C LEU A 86 18.80 -3.54 2.98
N ILE A 87 19.35 -4.37 2.10
CA ILE A 87 18.99 -4.41 0.68
C ILE A 87 17.53 -4.82 0.51
N ALA A 88 17.05 -5.85 1.24
CA ALA A 88 15.65 -6.25 1.18
C ALA A 88 14.72 -5.08 1.58
N ILE A 89 15.02 -4.40 2.68
CA ILE A 89 14.24 -3.25 3.15
C ILE A 89 14.27 -2.11 2.12
N LEU A 90 15.44 -1.79 1.58
CA LEU A 90 15.62 -0.70 0.61
C LEU A 90 14.83 -0.95 -0.69
N VAL A 91 14.94 -2.15 -1.26
CA VAL A 91 14.23 -2.49 -2.51
C VAL A 91 12.72 -2.48 -2.31
N VAL A 92 12.23 -3.00 -1.18
CA VAL A 92 10.80 -2.92 -0.83
C VAL A 92 10.38 -1.47 -0.62
N ALA A 93 11.20 -0.63 0.02
CA ALA A 93 10.90 0.79 0.18
C ALA A 93 10.73 1.50 -1.16
N VAL A 94 11.62 1.24 -2.13
CA VAL A 94 11.52 1.78 -3.50
C VAL A 94 10.20 1.34 -4.17
N ALA A 95 9.85 0.06 -4.10
CA ALA A 95 8.60 -0.46 -4.66
C ALA A 95 7.37 0.21 -4.04
N LEU A 96 7.34 0.35 -2.71
CA LEU A 96 6.25 1.03 -2.00
C LEU A 96 6.19 2.53 -2.30
N MET A 97 7.33 3.20 -2.46
CA MET A 97 7.37 4.60 -2.87
C MET A 97 6.74 4.80 -4.25
N ILE A 98 7.04 3.93 -5.22
CA ILE A 98 6.40 3.96 -6.54
C ILE A 98 4.88 3.83 -6.41
N LEU A 99 4.38 2.90 -5.61
CA LEU A 99 2.94 2.66 -5.45
C LEU A 99 2.18 3.76 -4.71
N HIS A 100 2.84 4.51 -3.83
CA HIS A 100 2.15 5.42 -2.92
C HIS A 100 2.37 6.90 -3.22
N PHE A 101 3.39 7.23 -4.03
CA PHE A 101 3.70 8.61 -4.39
C PHE A 101 3.54 8.91 -5.89
N PHE A 102 3.40 7.87 -6.73
CA PHE A 102 3.12 8.02 -8.17
C PHE A 102 1.70 7.56 -8.52
N VAL A 103 1.30 7.82 -9.76
CA VAL A 103 -0.04 7.40 -10.25
C VAL A 103 -0.13 5.88 -10.28
N ARG A 104 -1.12 5.33 -9.58
CA ARG A 104 -1.34 3.90 -9.51
C ARG A 104 -2.06 3.39 -10.75
N THR A 105 -1.32 2.72 -11.62
CA THR A 105 -1.82 2.01 -12.80
C THR A 105 -1.59 0.50 -12.62
N SER A 106 -2.20 -0.34 -13.45
CA SER A 106 -1.92 -1.79 -13.43
C SER A 106 -0.45 -2.07 -13.71
N PHE A 107 0.19 -1.29 -14.58
CA PHE A 107 1.61 -1.39 -14.89
C PHE A 107 2.49 -1.08 -13.66
N THR A 108 2.22 0.04 -12.95
CA THR A 108 3.01 0.42 -11.76
C THR A 108 2.85 -0.57 -10.62
N ILE A 109 1.68 -1.23 -10.49
CA ILE A 109 1.46 -2.28 -9.50
C ILE A 109 2.32 -3.52 -9.81
N VAL A 110 2.26 -4.01 -11.06
CA VAL A 110 3.05 -5.18 -11.47
C VAL A 110 4.55 -4.87 -11.41
N LEU A 111 4.97 -3.68 -11.86
CA LEU A 111 6.36 -3.24 -11.78
C LEU A 111 6.88 -3.25 -10.33
N ALA A 112 6.09 -2.73 -9.38
CA ALA A 112 6.45 -2.77 -7.96
C ALA A 112 6.57 -4.21 -7.43
N GLY A 113 5.67 -5.12 -7.84
CA GLY A 113 5.79 -6.55 -7.54
C GLY A 113 7.06 -7.16 -8.11
N CYS A 114 7.41 -6.85 -9.37
CA CYS A 114 8.66 -7.31 -9.99
C CYS A 114 9.90 -6.76 -9.27
N ILE A 115 9.89 -5.50 -8.85
CA ILE A 115 10.97 -4.91 -8.05
C ILE A 115 11.15 -5.67 -6.73
N VAL A 116 10.05 -6.00 -6.06
CA VAL A 116 10.12 -6.81 -4.82
C VAL A 116 10.64 -8.22 -5.12
N GLY A 117 10.20 -8.86 -6.21
CA GLY A 117 10.73 -10.15 -6.65
C GLY A 117 12.24 -10.11 -6.89
N ALA A 118 12.73 -9.06 -7.55
CA ALA A 118 14.17 -8.83 -7.72
C ALA A 118 14.87 -8.63 -6.36
N GLY A 119 14.24 -7.91 -5.44
CA GLY A 119 14.74 -7.71 -4.07
C GLY A 119 14.87 -9.02 -3.29
N ILE A 120 13.90 -9.93 -3.40
CA ILE A 120 13.96 -11.25 -2.77
C ILE A 120 15.15 -12.04 -3.30
N LEU A 121 15.34 -12.08 -4.61
CA LEU A 121 16.46 -12.78 -5.23
C LEU A 121 17.80 -12.18 -4.82
N LEU A 122 17.91 -10.85 -4.88
CA LEU A 122 19.13 -10.14 -4.52
C LEU A 122 19.51 -10.40 -3.06
N MET A 123 18.55 -10.27 -2.14
CA MET A 123 18.74 -10.58 -0.73
C MET A 123 19.16 -12.04 -0.54
N HIS A 124 18.47 -12.98 -1.20
CA HIS A 124 18.75 -14.41 -1.08
C HIS A 124 20.18 -14.74 -1.51
N TYR A 125 20.62 -14.32 -2.70
CA TYR A 125 21.95 -14.65 -3.19
C TYR A 125 23.06 -13.92 -2.43
N ILE A 126 22.83 -12.71 -1.94
CA ILE A 126 23.75 -12.01 -1.05
C ILE A 126 23.82 -12.75 0.29
N GLY A 127 22.66 -13.12 0.89
CA GLY A 127 22.62 -13.90 2.12
C GLY A 127 23.36 -15.23 2.01
N MET A 128 23.20 -15.93 0.89
CA MET A 128 23.95 -17.15 0.59
C MET A 128 25.45 -16.94 0.46
N ALA A 129 25.89 -15.78 -0.06
CA ALA A 129 27.31 -15.43 -0.12
C ALA A 129 27.95 -15.20 1.26
N GLY A 130 27.11 -14.99 2.31
CA GLY A 130 27.54 -14.89 3.70
C GLY A 130 27.84 -16.22 4.39
N LEU A 131 27.56 -17.38 3.73
CA LEU A 131 27.91 -18.70 4.25
C LEU A 131 29.41 -18.90 4.32
N GLN A 132 29.91 -19.31 5.48
CA GLN A 132 31.30 -19.65 5.70
C GLN A 132 31.48 -21.16 5.81
N LEU A 133 32.66 -21.66 5.46
CA LEU A 133 33.05 -23.07 5.42
C LEU A 133 32.35 -23.90 4.32
N CYS A 134 31.34 -23.38 3.65
CA CYS A 134 30.81 -23.99 2.43
C CYS A 134 30.50 -22.89 1.40
N LYS A 135 30.62 -23.28 0.12
CA LYS A 135 30.35 -22.39 -1.01
C LYS A 135 29.13 -22.88 -1.80
N PRO A 136 28.11 -22.04 -2.00
CA PRO A 136 27.00 -22.38 -2.87
C PRO A 136 27.41 -22.33 -4.34
N VAL A 137 27.02 -23.34 -5.11
CA VAL A 137 27.20 -23.42 -6.57
C VAL A 137 25.83 -23.44 -7.23
N TYR A 138 25.56 -22.43 -8.04
CA TYR A 138 24.27 -22.22 -8.66
C TYR A 138 24.24 -22.79 -10.07
N SER A 139 23.10 -23.40 -10.44
CA SER A 139 22.83 -23.78 -11.83
C SER A 139 22.16 -22.64 -12.59
N VAL A 140 22.52 -22.42 -13.85
CA VAL A 140 21.88 -21.41 -14.71
C VAL A 140 20.37 -21.68 -14.84
N GLN A 141 19.96 -22.94 -14.97
CA GLN A 141 18.54 -23.32 -15.05
C GLN A 141 17.80 -22.96 -13.75
N GLY A 142 18.39 -23.23 -12.58
CA GLY A 142 17.83 -22.87 -11.28
C GLY A 142 17.69 -21.37 -11.11
N LEU A 143 18.68 -20.58 -11.58
CA LEU A 143 18.62 -19.13 -11.53
C LEU A 143 17.46 -18.60 -12.38
N VAL A 144 17.34 -19.04 -13.63
CA VAL A 144 16.24 -18.62 -14.53
C VAL A 144 14.88 -19.00 -13.98
N LEU A 145 14.75 -20.21 -13.42
CA LEU A 145 13.50 -20.67 -12.83
C LEU A 145 13.12 -19.84 -11.59
N SER A 146 14.07 -19.59 -10.69
CA SER A 146 13.85 -18.76 -9.49
C SER A 146 13.48 -17.33 -9.86
N CYS A 147 14.11 -16.73 -10.86
CA CYS A 147 13.76 -15.41 -11.40
C CYS A 147 12.33 -15.40 -11.94
N SER A 148 11.95 -16.38 -12.74
CA SER A 148 10.61 -16.47 -13.34
C SER A 148 9.53 -16.58 -12.26
N VAL A 149 9.74 -17.44 -11.28
CA VAL A 149 8.80 -17.62 -10.15
C VAL A 149 8.74 -16.36 -9.29
N ALA A 150 9.87 -15.70 -9.01
CA ALA A 150 9.90 -14.48 -8.21
C ALA A 150 9.09 -13.35 -8.86
N PHE A 151 9.33 -13.07 -10.14
CA PHE A 151 8.63 -11.99 -10.85
C PHE A 151 7.13 -12.29 -10.99
N PHE A 152 6.77 -13.51 -11.36
CA PHE A 152 5.38 -13.89 -11.53
C PHE A 152 4.61 -13.85 -10.19
N SER A 153 5.12 -14.54 -9.16
CA SER A 153 4.40 -14.68 -7.89
C SER A 153 4.31 -13.35 -7.12
N CYS A 154 5.39 -12.54 -7.10
CA CYS A 154 5.36 -11.21 -6.48
C CYS A 154 4.49 -10.24 -7.29
N GLY A 155 4.51 -10.31 -8.61
CA GLY A 155 3.61 -9.55 -9.48
C GLY A 155 2.15 -9.82 -9.16
N VAL A 156 1.77 -11.10 -9.04
CA VAL A 156 0.42 -11.53 -8.66
C VAL A 156 0.06 -11.06 -7.24
N ALA A 157 0.94 -11.26 -6.26
CA ALA A 157 0.70 -10.86 -4.87
C ALA A 157 0.44 -9.35 -4.75
N PHE A 158 1.26 -8.52 -5.41
CA PHE A 158 1.09 -7.08 -5.42
C PHE A 158 -0.15 -6.65 -6.22
N TRP A 159 -0.46 -7.32 -7.32
CA TRP A 159 -1.67 -7.04 -8.08
C TRP A 159 -2.93 -7.29 -7.24
N VAL A 160 -3.00 -8.40 -6.51
CA VAL A 160 -4.10 -8.70 -5.58
C VAL A 160 -4.16 -7.68 -4.44
N ALA A 161 -3.00 -7.29 -3.87
CA ALA A 161 -2.93 -6.33 -2.77
C ALA A 161 -3.39 -4.92 -3.15
N TYR A 162 -3.07 -4.48 -4.38
CA TYR A 162 -3.15 -3.06 -4.74
C TYR A 162 -4.18 -2.71 -5.80
N LYS A 163 -4.78 -3.68 -6.50
CA LYS A 163 -5.86 -3.43 -7.47
C LYS A 163 -7.13 -2.96 -6.77
N GLU A 164 -7.60 -3.71 -5.78
CA GLU A 164 -8.77 -3.38 -4.97
C GLU A 164 -8.41 -3.58 -3.50
N ARG A 165 -8.38 -2.49 -2.73
CA ARG A 165 -7.87 -2.50 -1.34
C ARG A 165 -8.98 -2.75 -0.33
N ASN A 166 -9.61 -3.91 -0.40
CA ASN A 166 -10.52 -4.42 0.61
C ASN A 166 -9.81 -5.41 1.55
N ASN A 167 -10.40 -5.69 2.72
CA ASN A 167 -9.80 -6.59 3.71
C ASN A 167 -9.60 -8.02 3.17
N ARG A 168 -10.50 -8.48 2.30
CA ARG A 168 -10.39 -9.79 1.66
C ARG A 168 -9.16 -9.88 0.77
N ASN A 169 -8.95 -8.87 -0.07
CA ASN A 169 -7.80 -8.83 -0.98
C ASN A 169 -6.49 -8.66 -0.23
N ILE A 170 -6.46 -7.93 0.89
CA ILE A 170 -5.28 -7.84 1.75
C ILE A 170 -4.95 -9.21 2.35
N PHE A 171 -5.95 -9.94 2.85
CA PHE A 171 -5.75 -11.29 3.37
C PHE A 171 -5.23 -12.25 2.28
N LEU A 172 -5.86 -12.25 1.10
CA LEU A 172 -5.42 -13.08 -0.03
C LEU A 172 -4.00 -12.69 -0.49
N ALA A 173 -3.70 -11.40 -0.59
CA ALA A 173 -2.38 -10.91 -0.94
C ALA A 173 -1.31 -11.33 0.08
N THR A 174 -1.66 -11.35 1.36
CA THR A 174 -0.78 -11.85 2.43
C THR A 174 -0.39 -13.31 2.21
N ILE A 175 -1.37 -14.16 1.91
CA ILE A 175 -1.13 -15.58 1.62
C ILE A 175 -0.30 -15.73 0.33
N CYS A 176 -0.67 -15.02 -0.75
CA CYS A 176 0.09 -15.03 -2.01
C CYS A 176 1.54 -14.58 -1.80
N PHE A 177 1.76 -13.54 -1.01
CA PHE A 177 3.09 -13.02 -0.69
C PHE A 177 3.91 -14.01 0.12
N GLY A 178 3.33 -14.60 1.18
CA GLY A 178 4.00 -15.64 1.98
C GLY A 178 4.43 -16.83 1.12
N ILE A 179 3.53 -17.34 0.29
CA ILE A 179 3.82 -18.42 -0.68
C ILE A 179 4.91 -17.98 -1.65
N ALA A 180 4.85 -16.75 -2.19
CA ALA A 180 5.83 -16.24 -3.14
C ALA A 180 7.24 -16.24 -2.54
N VAL A 181 7.42 -15.64 -1.35
CA VAL A 181 8.73 -15.52 -0.70
C VAL A 181 9.31 -16.89 -0.38
N VAL A 182 8.48 -17.80 0.19
CA VAL A 182 8.89 -19.16 0.55
C VAL A 182 9.23 -19.98 -0.69
N SER A 183 8.38 -19.92 -1.74
CA SER A 183 8.62 -20.69 -2.97
C SER A 183 9.91 -20.25 -3.67
N VAL A 184 10.19 -18.95 -3.73
CA VAL A 184 11.44 -18.45 -4.33
C VAL A 184 12.65 -18.94 -3.57
N HIS A 185 12.62 -18.87 -2.22
CA HIS A 185 13.73 -19.33 -1.37
C HIS A 185 14.00 -20.82 -1.56
N PHE A 186 12.99 -21.68 -1.36
CA PHE A 186 13.20 -23.12 -1.44
C PHE A 186 13.51 -23.60 -2.85
N LEU A 187 12.94 -22.98 -3.88
CA LEU A 187 13.25 -23.27 -5.26
C LEU A 187 14.73 -22.94 -5.60
N ALA A 188 15.22 -21.80 -5.09
CA ALA A 188 16.61 -21.43 -5.25
C ALA A 188 17.55 -22.41 -4.52
N ILE A 189 17.21 -22.80 -3.29
CA ILE A 189 17.98 -23.81 -2.51
C ILE A 189 18.00 -25.17 -3.21
N LEU A 190 16.86 -25.68 -3.69
CA LEU A 190 16.76 -26.96 -4.39
C LEU A 190 17.64 -27.01 -5.65
N ASN A 191 17.93 -25.87 -6.26
CA ASN A 191 18.80 -25.74 -7.43
C ASN A 191 20.24 -25.31 -7.08
N THR A 192 20.58 -25.29 -5.78
CA THR A 192 21.91 -24.94 -5.29
C THR A 192 22.62 -26.19 -4.78
N LYS A 193 23.87 -26.36 -5.16
CA LYS A 193 24.77 -27.40 -4.63
C LYS A 193 25.77 -26.76 -3.69
N PHE A 194 26.15 -27.46 -2.65
CA PHE A 194 27.11 -26.96 -1.67
C PHE A 194 28.42 -27.74 -1.80
N VAL A 195 29.55 -27.01 -1.73
CA VAL A 195 30.90 -27.55 -1.77
C VAL A 195 31.63 -27.07 -0.51
N GLU A 196 32.30 -27.97 0.16
CA GLU A 196 33.14 -27.64 1.32
C GLU A 196 34.33 -26.80 0.91
N VAL A 197 34.63 -25.78 1.70
CA VAL A 197 35.81 -24.93 1.53
C VAL A 197 36.65 -25.07 2.78
N SER A 198 37.86 -25.60 2.64
CA SER A 198 38.85 -25.72 3.74
C SER A 198 39.36 -24.31 4.08
N ALA A 199 38.61 -23.56 4.85
CA ALA A 199 39.06 -22.30 5.43
C ALA A 199 39.38 -22.53 6.91
N MET A 200 40.63 -22.38 7.29
CA MET A 200 41.06 -22.35 8.70
C MET A 200 40.60 -21.03 9.32
N THR A 201 39.44 -21.01 9.96
CA THR A 201 39.06 -19.93 10.88
C THR A 201 39.29 -20.44 12.27
N GLU A 202 40.21 -19.81 12.99
CA GLU A 202 40.62 -20.19 14.36
C GLU A 202 39.53 -19.93 15.42
N PHE A 203 38.43 -19.26 15.06
CA PHE A 203 37.35 -18.90 15.98
C PHE A 203 36.02 -19.35 15.47
N GLY A 204 35.33 -20.20 16.24
CA GLY A 204 33.92 -20.53 16.03
C GLY A 204 33.00 -19.35 16.41
N PRO A 205 31.69 -19.43 16.08
CA PRO A 205 30.75 -18.37 16.40
C PRO A 205 30.58 -18.24 17.92
N LEU A 206 30.41 -16.98 18.36
CA LEU A 206 30.11 -16.67 19.77
C LEU A 206 28.70 -17.12 20.18
N ILE A 207 27.80 -17.31 19.24
CA ILE A 207 26.37 -17.65 19.44
C ILE A 207 26.04 -18.82 18.55
N SER A 208 25.35 -19.85 19.06
CA SER A 208 24.89 -20.98 18.27
C SER A 208 23.79 -20.55 17.27
N ASN A 209 23.68 -21.26 16.15
CA ASN A 209 22.66 -21.01 15.14
C ASN A 209 21.23 -21.12 15.72
N GLU A 210 20.99 -22.03 16.67
CA GLU A 210 19.71 -22.19 17.36
C GLU A 210 19.34 -20.95 18.17
N THR A 211 20.29 -20.43 18.99
CA THR A 211 20.10 -19.21 19.77
C THR A 211 19.83 -18.03 18.85
N LEU A 212 20.55 -17.93 17.75
CA LEU A 212 20.38 -16.88 16.75
C LEU A 212 19.00 -16.95 16.08
N ALA A 213 18.52 -18.15 15.76
CA ALA A 213 17.17 -18.35 15.24
C ALA A 213 16.10 -17.86 16.21
N VAL A 214 16.21 -18.21 17.49
CA VAL A 214 15.29 -17.76 18.55
C VAL A 214 15.28 -16.22 18.65
N ILE A 215 16.45 -15.59 18.67
CA ILE A 215 16.58 -14.12 18.73
C ILE A 215 15.91 -13.47 17.51
N VAL A 216 16.15 -13.96 16.29
CA VAL A 216 15.57 -13.40 15.06
C VAL A 216 14.05 -13.57 15.05
N VAL A 217 13.53 -14.73 15.43
CA VAL A 217 12.09 -14.99 15.48
C VAL A 217 11.43 -14.06 16.50
N ILE A 218 11.91 -14.03 17.75
CA ILE A 218 11.31 -13.21 18.81
C ILE A 218 11.38 -11.72 18.47
N SER A 219 12.53 -11.22 18.02
CA SER A 219 12.69 -9.81 17.66
C SER A 219 11.77 -9.41 16.48
N SER A 220 11.65 -10.28 15.48
CA SER A 220 10.75 -10.07 14.35
C SER A 220 9.30 -9.95 14.81
N PHE A 221 8.80 -10.86 15.63
CA PHE A 221 7.45 -10.80 16.17
C PHE A 221 7.22 -9.53 17.01
N ILE A 222 8.16 -9.15 17.87
CA ILE A 222 8.06 -7.92 18.68
C ILE A 222 7.95 -6.69 17.76
N ILE A 223 8.81 -6.57 16.75
CA ILE A 223 8.80 -5.44 15.81
C ILE A 223 7.48 -5.38 15.03
N LEU A 224 7.00 -6.52 14.52
CA LEU A 224 5.76 -6.59 13.76
C LEU A 224 4.53 -6.25 14.61
N CYS A 225 4.45 -6.77 15.83
CA CYS A 225 3.39 -6.44 16.79
C CYS A 225 3.42 -4.95 17.17
N LEU A 226 4.61 -4.39 17.43
CA LEU A 226 4.78 -2.97 17.72
C LEU A 226 4.30 -2.11 16.55
N PHE A 227 4.63 -2.49 15.32
CA PHE A 227 4.19 -1.77 14.12
C PHE A 227 2.68 -1.79 13.94
N LEU A 228 2.04 -2.93 14.17
CA LEU A 228 0.57 -3.02 14.15
C LEU A 228 -0.06 -2.17 15.26
N TRP A 229 0.51 -2.20 16.46
CA TRP A 229 0.02 -1.39 17.59
C TRP A 229 0.17 0.11 17.31
N VAL A 230 1.33 0.57 16.85
CA VAL A 230 1.54 1.98 16.45
C VAL A 230 0.59 2.38 15.32
N SER A 231 0.39 1.50 14.34
CA SER A 231 -0.54 1.77 13.24
C SER A 231 -1.99 1.93 13.71
N SER A 232 -2.44 1.06 14.60
CA SER A 232 -3.81 1.10 15.12
C SER A 232 -4.06 2.30 16.05
N THR A 233 -3.05 2.71 16.82
CA THR A 233 -3.19 3.75 17.85
C THR A 233 -2.93 5.16 17.30
N PHE A 234 -1.82 5.34 16.56
CA PHE A 234 -1.35 6.67 16.16
C PHE A 234 -1.54 6.98 14.68
N LEU A 235 -1.59 5.96 13.83
CA LEU A 235 -1.68 6.14 12.38
C LEU A 235 -3.08 5.84 11.83
N SER A 236 -4.01 5.39 12.66
CA SER A 236 -5.42 5.29 12.27
C SER A 236 -5.98 6.67 11.99
N PRO A 237 -6.69 6.89 10.88
CA PRO A 237 -7.44 8.11 10.69
C PRO A 237 -8.36 8.26 11.90
N HIS A 238 -8.30 9.39 12.58
CA HIS A 238 -9.29 9.72 13.59
C HIS A 238 -10.65 9.80 12.87
N VAL A 239 -11.39 8.71 12.89
CA VAL A 239 -12.82 8.77 12.78
C VAL A 239 -13.23 9.42 14.09
N THR A 240 -13.29 10.74 14.10
CA THR A 240 -14.09 11.43 15.10
C THR A 240 -15.50 10.88 14.87
N ASN A 241 -15.86 9.83 15.62
CA ASN A 241 -17.24 9.64 15.99
C ASN A 241 -17.62 10.95 16.66
N VAL A 242 -18.18 11.85 15.91
CA VAL A 242 -19.09 12.81 16.45
C VAL A 242 -20.20 11.93 16.99
N LYS A 243 -20.01 11.46 18.25
CA LYS A 243 -21.14 11.10 19.09
C LYS A 243 -22.06 12.30 18.90
N SER A 244 -23.20 12.06 18.30
CA SER A 244 -24.34 12.93 18.45
C SER A 244 -24.41 13.16 19.96
N VAL A 245 -23.98 14.33 20.42
CA VAL A 245 -24.34 14.83 21.72
C VAL A 245 -25.84 14.90 21.61
N GLY A 246 -26.45 13.84 22.15
CA GLY A 246 -27.85 13.68 22.21
C GLY A 246 -28.41 14.72 23.19
N ASP A 247 -29.64 15.01 22.96
CA ASP A 247 -30.58 15.62 23.92
C ASP A 247 -30.12 16.91 24.58
N GLY A 248 -30.28 17.97 23.86
CA GLY A 248 -30.37 19.31 24.36
C GLY A 248 -31.34 20.10 23.49
N LYS A 249 -32.63 20.06 23.84
CA LYS A 249 -33.73 20.98 23.46
C LYS A 249 -33.67 21.56 22.01
N ARG A 250 -34.59 21.07 21.16
CA ARG A 250 -35.09 21.84 20.02
C ARG A 250 -35.46 23.27 20.49
N PRO A 251 -34.91 24.29 19.86
CA PRO A 251 -35.64 25.54 19.70
C PRO A 251 -36.47 25.45 18.41
N ASP A 252 -37.62 25.99 18.49
CA ASP A 252 -38.70 26.03 17.51
C ASP A 252 -38.29 26.50 16.10
N ALA A 253 -39.10 26.02 15.19
CA ALA A 253 -39.30 26.35 13.80
C ALA A 253 -38.80 27.70 13.30
N GLY A 254 -38.04 27.65 12.18
CA GLY A 254 -37.97 28.78 11.25
C GLY A 254 -36.54 29.12 10.83
N ASN A 255 -35.85 28.24 10.11
CA ASN A 255 -34.99 28.64 8.98
C ASN A 255 -34.44 27.41 8.27
N ASN A 256 -34.66 27.33 6.97
CA ASN A 256 -34.05 26.34 6.05
C ASN A 256 -32.55 26.61 5.86
N SER A 257 -31.74 26.39 6.91
CA SER A 257 -30.28 26.51 6.85
C SER A 257 -29.65 25.12 6.83
N GLY A 258 -29.59 24.51 5.66
CA GLY A 258 -28.73 23.37 5.41
C GLY A 258 -27.23 23.72 5.54
N PRO A 259 -26.32 22.77 5.30
CA PRO A 259 -24.88 22.99 5.45
C PRO A 259 -24.43 24.12 4.51
N GLN A 260 -23.92 25.21 5.07
CA GLN A 260 -23.37 26.32 4.29
C GLN A 260 -21.93 26.09 3.87
N HIS A 261 -21.24 25.11 4.46
CA HIS A 261 -19.83 24.85 4.25
C HIS A 261 -19.55 23.33 4.14
N ILE A 262 -18.53 22.97 3.34
CA ILE A 262 -17.99 21.62 3.27
C ILE A 262 -16.71 21.57 4.10
N PRO A 263 -16.57 20.64 5.07
CA PRO A 263 -15.33 20.46 5.81
C PRO A 263 -14.29 19.80 4.92
N CYS A 264 -13.22 20.50 4.66
CA CYS A 264 -12.06 20.07 3.90
C CYS A 264 -10.82 20.07 4.79
N GLU A 265 -9.75 19.49 4.27
CA GLU A 265 -8.43 19.50 4.90
C GLU A 265 -7.41 20.06 3.92
N ARG A 266 -6.51 20.91 4.43
CA ARG A 266 -5.37 21.42 3.70
C ARG A 266 -4.17 21.53 4.65
N ASP A 267 -3.05 20.96 4.27
CA ASP A 267 -1.80 21.00 5.04
C ASP A 267 -1.94 20.61 6.52
N GLY A 268 -2.89 19.68 6.81
CA GLY A 268 -3.18 19.21 8.16
C GLY A 268 -4.16 20.11 8.95
N ALA A 269 -4.60 21.23 8.38
CA ALA A 269 -5.61 22.10 8.98
C ALA A 269 -7.01 21.83 8.41
N LYS A 270 -8.05 21.90 9.26
CA LYS A 270 -9.45 21.86 8.82
C LYS A 270 -9.83 23.20 8.23
N VAL A 271 -10.30 23.19 6.99
CA VAL A 271 -10.78 24.37 6.26
C VAL A 271 -12.24 24.16 5.90
N PHE A 272 -13.07 25.16 6.12
CA PHE A 272 -14.50 25.12 5.77
C PHE A 272 -14.74 25.89 4.49
N ILE A 273 -15.04 25.18 3.40
CA ILE A 273 -15.26 25.78 2.08
C ILE A 273 -16.74 26.10 1.91
N ALA A 274 -17.07 27.35 1.64
CA ALA A 274 -18.45 27.77 1.39
C ALA A 274 -18.99 27.10 0.14
N LEU A 275 -20.24 26.65 0.14
CA LEU A 275 -20.85 25.92 -0.98
C LEU A 275 -20.84 26.74 -2.29
N ARG A 276 -20.99 28.07 -2.17
CA ARG A 276 -20.94 28.99 -3.32
C ARG A 276 -19.60 29.01 -4.06
N ASP A 277 -18.50 28.66 -3.36
CA ASP A 277 -17.14 28.67 -3.90
C ASP A 277 -16.77 27.32 -4.55
N VAL A 278 -17.60 26.29 -4.34
CA VAL A 278 -17.40 24.96 -4.88
C VAL A 278 -17.90 24.87 -6.31
N LEU A 279 -17.02 24.47 -7.22
CA LEU A 279 -17.32 24.23 -8.64
C LEU A 279 -17.78 22.78 -8.85
N ALA A 280 -17.00 21.86 -8.36
CA ALA A 280 -17.22 20.43 -8.54
C ALA A 280 -16.56 19.60 -7.45
N ILE A 281 -17.01 18.37 -7.31
CA ILE A 281 -16.49 17.41 -6.35
C ILE A 281 -16.26 16.09 -7.07
N ARG A 282 -15.06 15.54 -6.89
CA ARG A 282 -14.63 14.28 -7.49
C ARG A 282 -14.44 13.22 -6.41
N ALA A 283 -14.91 12.01 -6.66
CA ALA A 283 -14.61 10.87 -5.82
C ALA A 283 -13.10 10.53 -5.85
N ASP A 284 -12.52 10.29 -4.69
CA ASP A 284 -11.13 9.84 -4.53
C ASP A 284 -11.07 8.73 -3.49
N GLY A 285 -11.45 7.52 -3.90
CA GLY A 285 -11.61 6.36 -3.03
C GLY A 285 -12.74 6.56 -2.01
N HIS A 286 -12.41 6.57 -0.73
CA HIS A 286 -13.36 6.81 0.38
C HIS A 286 -13.52 8.30 0.73
N TYR A 287 -12.95 9.19 -0.06
CA TYR A 287 -12.91 10.64 0.14
C TYR A 287 -13.33 11.36 -1.13
N SER A 288 -13.37 12.68 -1.07
CA SER A 288 -13.67 13.50 -2.22
C SER A 288 -12.65 14.64 -2.36
N GLN A 289 -12.39 15.05 -3.59
CA GLN A 289 -11.66 16.28 -3.91
C GLN A 289 -12.66 17.37 -4.27
N VAL A 290 -12.60 18.49 -3.58
CA VAL A 290 -13.42 19.67 -3.81
C VAL A 290 -12.61 20.64 -4.68
N TYR A 291 -13.18 21.04 -5.80
CA TYR A 291 -12.59 22.01 -6.73
C TYR A 291 -13.24 23.37 -6.53
N THR A 292 -12.42 24.39 -6.32
CA THR A 292 -12.80 25.80 -6.31
C THR A 292 -12.11 26.53 -7.45
N GLU A 293 -12.36 27.82 -7.63
CA GLU A 293 -11.68 28.62 -8.66
C GLU A 293 -10.16 28.74 -8.42
N LYS A 294 -9.74 28.73 -7.17
CA LYS A 294 -8.34 28.98 -6.78
C LYS A 294 -7.56 27.70 -6.59
N GLU A 295 -8.16 26.70 -5.96
CA GLU A 295 -7.43 25.53 -5.45
C GLU A 295 -8.29 24.30 -5.36
N LYS A 296 -7.63 23.17 -5.04
CA LYS A 296 -8.24 21.88 -4.73
C LYS A 296 -8.11 21.59 -3.25
N TYR A 297 -9.18 21.09 -2.64
CA TYR A 297 -9.20 20.74 -1.25
C TYR A 297 -9.57 19.26 -1.09
N PHE A 298 -9.03 18.66 -0.05
CA PHE A 298 -9.36 17.30 0.32
C PHE A 298 -10.57 17.30 1.27
N CYS A 299 -11.66 16.60 0.91
CA CYS A 299 -12.86 16.49 1.72
C CYS A 299 -12.94 15.10 2.34
N VAL A 300 -13.15 15.04 3.65
CA VAL A 300 -13.26 13.77 4.40
C VAL A 300 -14.53 12.98 4.10
N TRP A 301 -15.53 13.59 3.45
CA TRP A 301 -16.75 12.89 3.08
C TRP A 301 -16.58 12.10 1.79
N PRO A 302 -17.02 10.83 1.75
CA PRO A 302 -17.13 10.10 0.51
C PRO A 302 -18.18 10.74 -0.41
N ILE A 303 -18.06 10.55 -1.72
CA ILE A 303 -18.93 11.18 -2.70
C ILE A 303 -20.43 10.86 -2.50
N THR A 304 -20.74 9.70 -1.93
CA THR A 304 -22.11 9.30 -1.60
C THR A 304 -22.69 10.13 -0.45
N GLU A 305 -21.86 10.47 0.53
CA GLU A 305 -22.25 11.32 1.64
C GLU A 305 -22.38 12.78 1.21
N VAL A 306 -21.48 13.25 0.34
CA VAL A 306 -21.58 14.56 -0.32
C VAL A 306 -22.86 14.68 -1.10
N ASP A 307 -23.19 13.68 -1.93
CA ASP A 307 -24.42 13.61 -2.73
C ASP A 307 -25.67 13.79 -1.82
N ARG A 308 -25.77 12.97 -0.78
CA ARG A 308 -26.88 13.01 0.18
C ARG A 308 -27.03 14.37 0.89
N ARG A 309 -25.92 15.00 1.28
CA ARG A 309 -25.92 16.26 2.04
C ARG A 309 -26.19 17.48 1.16
N LEU A 310 -25.80 17.43 -0.10
CA LEU A 310 -25.87 18.57 -1.02
C LEU A 310 -26.99 18.46 -2.06
N GLU A 311 -27.84 17.44 -2.01
CA GLU A 311 -28.92 17.18 -2.96
C GLU A 311 -29.87 18.38 -3.16
N ASN A 312 -30.13 19.16 -2.08
CA ASN A 312 -31.04 20.30 -2.11
C ASN A 312 -30.34 21.67 -2.23
N PHE A 313 -29.03 21.68 -2.54
CA PHE A 313 -28.20 22.91 -2.55
C PHE A 313 -27.62 23.24 -3.93
N GLY A 314 -28.32 22.82 -4.99
CA GLY A 314 -27.90 23.11 -6.36
C GLY A 314 -26.72 22.23 -6.86
N PHE A 315 -26.41 21.16 -6.14
CA PHE A 315 -25.41 20.17 -6.55
C PHE A 315 -26.07 18.97 -7.20
N ILE A 316 -25.54 18.55 -8.36
CA ILE A 316 -26.04 17.41 -9.12
C ILE A 316 -24.95 16.37 -9.37
N LYS A 317 -25.30 15.12 -9.16
CA LYS A 317 -24.42 13.99 -9.48
C LYS A 317 -24.53 13.66 -10.96
N VAL A 318 -23.52 14.05 -11.72
CA VAL A 318 -23.44 13.87 -13.17
C VAL A 318 -22.75 12.58 -13.59
N HIS A 319 -21.96 11.99 -12.72
CA HIS A 319 -21.23 10.74 -12.95
C HIS A 319 -21.06 9.98 -11.63
N ARG A 320 -20.82 8.64 -11.68
CA ARG A 320 -20.54 7.85 -10.45
C ARG A 320 -19.43 8.45 -9.57
N SER A 321 -18.52 9.21 -10.17
CA SER A 321 -17.36 9.81 -9.52
C SER A 321 -17.37 11.34 -9.50
N TYR A 322 -18.46 12.02 -9.94
CA TYR A 322 -18.50 13.47 -10.01
C TYR A 322 -19.85 14.05 -9.62
N ILE A 323 -19.79 15.09 -8.81
CA ILE A 323 -20.89 16.00 -8.46
C ILE A 323 -20.48 17.39 -8.91
N VAL A 324 -21.38 18.16 -9.49
CA VAL A 324 -21.13 19.53 -9.95
C VAL A 324 -22.13 20.50 -9.34
N ASN A 325 -21.69 21.72 -9.09
CA ASN A 325 -22.56 22.84 -8.72
C ASN A 325 -23.20 23.38 -10.01
N SER A 326 -24.52 23.20 -10.18
CA SER A 326 -25.24 23.60 -11.38
C SER A 326 -25.19 25.11 -11.65
N ALA A 327 -25.13 25.93 -10.59
CA ALA A 327 -25.05 27.39 -10.70
C ALA A 327 -23.66 27.90 -11.18
N ARG A 328 -22.65 27.04 -11.17
CA ARG A 328 -21.26 27.41 -11.49
C ARG A 328 -20.75 26.75 -12.78
N VAL A 329 -21.61 26.05 -13.52
CA VAL A 329 -21.27 25.48 -14.83
C VAL A 329 -21.36 26.60 -15.89
N ASP A 330 -20.25 26.94 -16.52
CA ASP A 330 -20.22 27.98 -17.56
C ASP A 330 -20.72 27.45 -18.89
N ARG A 331 -20.40 26.21 -19.23
CA ARG A 331 -20.74 25.61 -20.49
C ARG A 331 -20.99 24.10 -20.36
N PHE A 332 -22.12 23.66 -20.97
CA PHE A 332 -22.41 22.24 -21.15
C PHE A 332 -22.14 21.83 -22.58
N GLU A 333 -21.17 20.99 -22.81
CA GLU A 333 -20.77 20.51 -24.12
C GLU A 333 -21.38 19.12 -24.37
N ARG A 334 -22.10 18.95 -25.48
CA ARG A 334 -22.63 17.65 -25.88
C ARG A 334 -21.96 17.18 -27.16
N LEU A 335 -21.33 16.01 -27.11
CA LEU A 335 -20.67 15.34 -28.22
C LEU A 335 -21.38 13.97 -28.45
N LYS A 336 -22.33 13.91 -29.38
CA LYS A 336 -23.14 12.70 -29.64
C LYS A 336 -23.70 12.12 -28.32
N ASP A 337 -23.14 11.03 -27.84
CA ASP A 337 -23.57 10.30 -26.64
C ASP A 337 -22.81 10.69 -25.35
N LYS A 338 -21.92 11.68 -25.38
CA LYS A 338 -21.11 12.14 -24.24
C LYS A 338 -21.45 13.59 -23.93
N GLY A 339 -21.57 13.92 -22.66
CA GLY A 339 -21.69 15.30 -22.16
C GLY A 339 -20.52 15.67 -21.26
N TYR A 340 -20.22 16.95 -21.23
CA TYR A 340 -19.18 17.49 -20.35
C TYR A 340 -19.65 18.82 -19.74
N CYS A 341 -19.42 18.97 -18.42
CA CYS A 341 -19.52 20.26 -17.75
C CYS A 341 -18.16 20.93 -17.76
N VAL A 342 -18.11 22.20 -18.20
CA VAL A 342 -16.91 23.00 -18.30
C VAL A 342 -17.08 24.25 -17.42
N PHE A 343 -16.01 24.62 -16.72
CA PHE A 343 -15.94 25.75 -15.81
C PHE A 343 -14.89 26.75 -16.34
N GLY A 344 -15.12 28.04 -16.16
CA GLY A 344 -14.27 29.14 -16.64
C GLY A 344 -12.90 29.24 -15.98
N THR A 345 -12.45 28.22 -15.29
CA THR A 345 -11.16 28.17 -14.58
C THR A 345 -10.35 26.94 -14.98
N PRO A 346 -9.01 27.06 -15.11
CA PRO A 346 -8.15 25.92 -15.38
C PRO A 346 -8.03 24.94 -14.17
N MET A 347 -8.48 25.36 -12.98
CA MET A 347 -8.41 24.53 -11.77
C MET A 347 -9.41 23.36 -11.79
N ALA A 348 -10.59 23.55 -12.38
CA ALA A 348 -11.57 22.49 -12.50
C ALA A 348 -11.36 21.71 -13.82
N PRO A 349 -11.27 20.37 -13.78
CA PRO A 349 -11.15 19.57 -14.97
C PRO A 349 -12.46 19.60 -15.76
N ARG A 350 -12.40 19.31 -17.05
CA ARG A 350 -13.58 19.03 -17.88
C ARG A 350 -14.28 17.77 -17.35
N ILE A 351 -15.47 17.91 -16.79
CA ILE A 351 -16.16 16.86 -16.04
C ILE A 351 -17.09 16.05 -16.95
N PRO A 352 -16.88 14.72 -17.08
CA PRO A 352 -17.74 13.89 -17.90
C PRO A 352 -19.12 13.68 -17.25
N VAL A 353 -20.16 13.71 -18.06
CA VAL A 353 -21.53 13.40 -17.67
C VAL A 353 -21.90 12.02 -18.21
N SER A 354 -22.42 11.13 -17.36
CA SER A 354 -22.87 9.80 -17.78
C SER A 354 -24.09 9.85 -18.68
N ARG A 355 -24.24 8.92 -19.63
CA ARG A 355 -25.35 8.89 -20.60
C ARG A 355 -26.74 8.97 -19.95
N SER A 356 -26.93 8.24 -18.86
CA SER A 356 -28.18 8.23 -18.08
C SER A 356 -28.50 9.54 -17.38
N LYS A 357 -27.51 10.43 -17.20
CA LYS A 357 -27.67 11.71 -16.50
C LYS A 357 -27.65 12.93 -17.41
N LEU A 358 -27.47 12.75 -18.73
CA LEU A 358 -27.35 13.87 -19.68
C LEU A 358 -28.56 14.83 -19.64
N LYS A 359 -29.77 14.28 -19.69
CA LYS A 359 -31.01 15.08 -19.69
C LYS A 359 -31.22 15.81 -18.37
N ALA A 360 -31.08 15.07 -17.23
CA ALA A 360 -31.23 15.63 -15.89
C ALA A 360 -30.17 16.72 -15.59
N ALA A 361 -28.92 16.51 -16.02
CA ALA A 361 -27.85 17.49 -15.84
C ALA A 361 -28.12 18.77 -16.64
N GLN A 362 -28.58 18.64 -17.91
CA GLN A 362 -28.92 19.78 -18.76
C GLN A 362 -30.12 20.58 -18.19
N GLU A 363 -31.18 19.89 -17.78
CA GLU A 363 -32.35 20.53 -17.14
C GLU A 363 -31.96 21.27 -15.85
N ALA A 364 -31.18 20.65 -14.97
CA ALA A 364 -30.78 21.28 -13.73
C ALA A 364 -29.87 22.51 -13.94
N ILE A 365 -29.00 22.51 -14.96
CA ILE A 365 -28.17 23.67 -15.28
C ILE A 365 -28.99 24.83 -15.82
N ILE A 366 -30.00 24.54 -16.62
CA ILE A 366 -30.90 25.58 -17.22
C ILE A 366 -31.84 26.17 -16.17
N THR A 367 -32.35 25.36 -15.25
CA THR A 367 -33.33 25.79 -14.24
C THR A 367 -32.68 26.48 -13.02
N THR A 368 -31.41 26.34 -12.82
CA THR A 368 -30.69 27.03 -11.72
C THR A 368 -30.33 28.45 -12.19
N PRO A 369 -30.83 29.53 -11.51
CA PRO A 369 -30.45 30.89 -11.90
C PRO A 369 -28.92 31.03 -11.75
N GLY A 370 -28.20 31.11 -12.85
CA GLY A 370 -26.79 31.45 -12.87
C GLY A 370 -26.61 32.85 -12.27
N THR A 371 -25.62 33.01 -11.41
CA THR A 371 -25.14 34.34 -11.02
C THR A 371 -24.52 34.96 -12.27
N ILE A 372 -25.35 35.55 -13.13
CA ILE A 372 -24.89 36.35 -14.26
C ILE A 372 -24.14 37.51 -13.66
N GLY A 373 -22.89 37.62 -14.06
CA GLY A 373 -21.87 38.52 -13.52
C GLY A 373 -22.37 39.94 -13.29
N ALA A 374 -22.20 40.39 -12.06
CA ALA A 374 -21.94 41.81 -11.82
C ALA A 374 -20.48 42.07 -12.22
N LYS A 375 -20.34 42.84 -13.28
CA LYS A 375 -19.08 43.46 -13.73
C LYS A 375 -18.38 44.20 -12.61
#